data_bc5ae50e3c1749f42b819e8be0b58445
#
_entry.id   bc5ae50e3c1749f42b819e8be0b58445
#
_cell.length_a   1.000
_cell.length_b   1.000
_cell.length_c   1.000
_cell.angle_alpha   90.00
_cell.angle_beta   90.00
_cell.angle_gamma   90.00
#
_symmetry.space_group_name_H-M   'P 1'
#
loop_
_entity.id
_entity.type
_entity.pdbx_description
1 polymer ?
#
loop_
_entity_poly.entity_id
_entity_poly.type
_entity_poly.pdbx_seq_one_letter_code
_entity_poly.pdbx_strand_id
1 'polypeptide(L)'
;LGVLVAFILSAMTLKSVALDGARFNETLYTWMVVGGLKMEVGFLIDSLTAMMMVVVTFVSLMVHIYTIGYMEEDEGYNRFFAYISLFTFSMLMLVMSNNLLQLFFGWEAVGLVSYLLIGFWFNKPTAIFANMKAFLVNRVGDFGFILGIGLIAAYTGTLNYGEIFAKAGDLGALSFPGTSWMLVTVICICLFIGATVSYTHLRAHETGRNL
;
A
#
# COMPACT_ATOMS: atom_id res chain seq x y z
N LEU A 1 16.35 11.32 -12.22
CA LEU A 1 17.58 10.76 -11.63
C LEU A 1 17.25 9.93 -10.38
N GLY A 2 16.48 10.44 -9.41
CA GLY A 2 16.18 9.75 -8.16
C GLY A 2 15.53 8.36 -8.33
N VAL A 3 14.55 8.23 -9.22
CA VAL A 3 13.89 6.94 -9.51
C VAL A 3 14.84 5.92 -10.14
N LEU A 4 15.78 6.38 -10.99
CA LEU A 4 16.83 5.51 -11.54
C LEU A 4 17.73 4.97 -10.41
N VAL A 5 18.16 5.82 -9.48
CA VAL A 5 18.95 5.41 -8.32
C VAL A 5 18.16 4.41 -7.46
N ALA A 6 16.88 4.69 -7.20
CA ALA A 6 16.01 3.78 -6.47
C ALA A 6 15.89 2.40 -7.16
N PHE A 7 15.79 2.38 -8.50
CA PHE A 7 15.75 1.13 -9.26
C PHE A 7 17.07 0.35 -9.15
N ILE A 8 18.21 1.01 -9.27
CA ILE A 8 19.52 0.36 -9.13
C ILE A 8 19.67 -0.24 -7.72
N LEU A 9 19.33 0.51 -6.69
CA LEU A 9 19.39 0.02 -5.31
C LEU A 9 18.44 -1.16 -5.08
N SER A 10 17.21 -1.11 -5.62
CA SER A 10 16.26 -2.21 -5.53
C SER A 10 16.79 -3.48 -6.24
N ALA A 11 17.41 -3.32 -7.40
CA ALA A 11 18.03 -4.45 -8.13
C ALA A 11 19.23 -5.05 -7.36
N MET A 12 20.03 -4.21 -6.72
CA MET A 12 21.12 -4.67 -5.84
C MET A 12 20.58 -5.42 -4.62
N THR A 13 19.53 -4.91 -4.00
CA THR A 13 18.85 -5.56 -2.88
C THR A 13 18.30 -6.92 -3.29
N LEU A 14 17.60 -6.99 -4.44
CA LEU A 14 17.10 -8.28 -4.96
C LEU A 14 18.24 -9.27 -5.21
N LYS A 15 19.35 -8.82 -5.77
CA LYS A 15 20.54 -9.67 -5.97
C LYS A 15 21.04 -10.23 -4.64
N SER A 16 21.21 -9.40 -3.62
CA SER A 16 21.70 -9.83 -2.30
C SER A 16 20.72 -10.79 -1.63
N VAL A 17 19.41 -10.53 -1.70
CA VAL A 17 18.38 -11.42 -1.15
C VAL A 17 18.35 -12.77 -1.89
N ALA A 18 18.46 -12.77 -3.23
CA ALA A 18 18.36 -13.97 -4.05
C ALA A 18 19.62 -14.85 -4.01
N LEU A 19 20.81 -14.26 -3.96
CA LEU A 19 22.08 -14.98 -4.01
C LEU A 19 22.66 -15.25 -2.63
N ASP A 20 22.61 -14.27 -1.73
CA ASP A 20 23.22 -14.34 -0.41
C ASP A 20 22.21 -14.74 0.69
N GLY A 21 20.91 -14.86 0.34
CA GLY A 21 19.85 -15.17 1.30
C GLY A 21 19.64 -14.07 2.35
N ALA A 22 20.07 -12.84 2.07
CA ALA A 22 19.96 -11.72 3.01
C ALA A 22 18.49 -11.43 3.33
N ARG A 23 18.19 -11.22 4.59
CA ARG A 23 16.89 -10.79 5.09
C ARG A 23 17.07 -9.64 6.05
N PHE A 24 16.18 -8.67 5.99
CA PHE A 24 16.21 -7.52 6.85
C PHE A 24 14.83 -7.31 7.45
N ASN A 25 14.74 -7.24 8.77
CA ASN A 25 13.51 -6.89 9.47
C ASN A 25 13.87 -6.11 10.72
N GLU A 26 13.88 -4.80 10.61
CA GLU A 26 14.26 -3.92 11.72
C GLU A 26 13.33 -2.72 11.82
N THR A 27 13.07 -2.31 13.04
CA THR A 27 12.39 -1.05 13.36
C THR A 27 13.42 0.07 13.37
N LEU A 28 13.21 1.10 12.56
CA LEU A 28 14.09 2.26 12.51
C LEU A 28 13.87 3.19 13.70
N TYR A 29 12.62 3.47 14.01
CA TYR A 29 12.24 4.28 15.17
C TYR A 29 10.79 4.05 15.58
N THR A 30 10.50 4.26 16.85
CA THR A 30 9.13 4.26 17.38
C THR A 30 8.57 5.67 17.30
N TRP A 31 7.48 5.83 16.55
CA TRP A 31 6.82 7.11 16.36
C TRP A 31 5.95 7.49 17.57
N MET A 32 5.18 6.55 18.10
CA MET A 32 4.29 6.78 19.24
C MET A 32 4.01 5.48 20.00
N VAL A 33 3.73 5.61 21.29
CA VAL A 33 3.27 4.51 22.15
C VAL A 33 1.97 4.92 22.84
N VAL A 34 0.90 4.15 22.64
CA VAL A 34 -0.41 4.42 23.24
C VAL A 34 -0.95 3.15 23.89
N GLY A 35 -1.17 3.17 25.19
CA GLY A 35 -1.74 2.04 25.92
C GLY A 35 -0.96 0.72 25.81
N GLY A 36 0.37 0.80 25.58
CA GLY A 36 1.23 -0.37 25.33
C GLY A 36 1.36 -0.76 23.86
N LEU A 37 0.51 -0.26 22.97
CA LEU A 37 0.62 -0.46 21.53
C LEU A 37 1.72 0.46 20.99
N LYS A 38 2.73 -0.13 20.34
CA LYS A 38 3.81 0.61 19.70
C LYS A 38 3.49 0.87 18.25
N MET A 39 3.60 2.13 17.86
CA MET A 39 3.51 2.58 16.47
C MET A 39 4.93 2.85 15.96
N GLU A 40 5.41 2.01 15.07
CA GLU A 40 6.79 1.98 14.64
C GLU A 40 6.91 2.19 13.14
N VAL A 41 8.04 2.72 12.71
CA VAL A 41 8.45 2.74 11.31
C VAL A 41 9.63 1.81 11.17
N GLY A 42 9.46 0.78 10.34
CA GLY A 42 10.48 -0.22 10.12
C GLY A 42 10.39 -0.80 8.71
N PHE A 43 11.35 -1.63 8.36
CA PHE A 43 11.41 -2.26 7.06
C PHE A 43 11.56 -3.78 7.18
N LEU A 44 10.75 -4.47 6.40
CA LEU A 44 10.84 -5.90 6.15
C LEU A 44 11.27 -6.11 4.70
N ILE A 45 12.45 -6.67 4.50
CA ILE A 45 12.96 -7.00 3.17
C ILE A 45 13.20 -8.51 3.10
N ASP A 46 12.29 -9.18 2.44
CA ASP A 46 12.36 -10.59 2.09
C ASP A 46 12.37 -10.77 0.56
N SER A 47 12.28 -11.99 0.08
CA SER A 47 12.30 -12.29 -1.35
C SER A 47 11.13 -11.64 -2.11
N LEU A 48 9.94 -11.61 -1.50
CA LEU A 48 8.75 -11.02 -2.10
C LEU A 48 8.86 -9.50 -2.14
N THR A 49 9.26 -8.88 -1.03
CA THR A 49 9.47 -7.44 -0.93
C THR A 49 10.52 -6.96 -1.90
N ALA A 50 11.69 -7.63 -1.96
CA ALA A 50 12.76 -7.26 -2.87
C ALA A 50 12.34 -7.33 -4.35
N MET A 51 11.60 -8.38 -4.73
CA MET A 51 11.03 -8.50 -6.07
C MET A 51 10.05 -7.36 -6.37
N MET A 52 9.14 -7.06 -5.45
CA MET A 52 8.16 -5.97 -5.62
C MET A 52 8.83 -4.60 -5.68
N MET A 53 9.89 -4.36 -4.92
CA MET A 53 10.67 -3.11 -5.00
C MET A 53 11.23 -2.90 -6.42
N VAL A 54 11.78 -3.95 -7.04
CA VAL A 54 12.29 -3.87 -8.41
C VAL A 54 11.16 -3.60 -9.40
N VAL A 55 10.04 -4.31 -9.29
CA VAL A 55 8.89 -4.10 -10.19
C VAL A 55 8.37 -2.66 -10.08
N VAL A 56 8.13 -2.16 -8.87
CA VAL A 56 7.62 -0.81 -8.63
C VAL A 56 8.58 0.25 -9.18
N THR A 57 9.86 0.14 -8.87
CA THR A 57 10.86 1.14 -9.31
C THR A 57 11.13 1.07 -10.80
N PHE A 58 11.12 -0.11 -11.42
CA PHE A 58 11.26 -0.28 -12.86
C PHE A 58 10.09 0.32 -13.63
N VAL A 59 8.85 -0.04 -13.26
CA VAL A 59 7.66 0.51 -13.90
C VAL A 59 7.60 2.02 -13.73
N SER A 60 7.89 2.52 -12.52
CA SER A 60 7.95 3.95 -12.27
C SER A 60 8.99 4.65 -13.15
N LEU A 61 10.18 4.06 -13.32
CA LEU A 61 11.22 4.59 -14.18
C LEU A 61 10.74 4.69 -15.64
N MET A 62 10.12 3.62 -16.16
CA MET A 62 9.58 3.62 -17.53
C MET A 62 8.47 4.67 -17.70
N VAL A 63 7.58 4.80 -16.73
CA VAL A 63 6.54 5.83 -16.73
C VAL A 63 7.15 7.23 -16.70
N HIS A 64 8.17 7.49 -15.89
CA HIS A 64 8.85 8.78 -15.87
C HIS A 64 9.49 9.13 -17.23
N ILE A 65 10.14 8.16 -17.86
CA ILE A 65 10.75 8.35 -19.19
C ILE A 65 9.66 8.65 -20.23
N TYR A 66 8.58 7.88 -20.25
CA TYR A 66 7.45 8.08 -21.16
C TYR A 66 6.81 9.46 -20.96
N THR A 67 6.64 9.86 -19.73
CA THR A 67 5.97 11.11 -19.35
C THR A 67 6.73 12.36 -19.81
N ILE A 68 8.05 12.27 -20.03
CA ILE A 68 8.84 13.38 -20.55
C ILE A 68 8.24 13.91 -21.86
N GLY A 69 7.99 13.02 -22.83
CA GLY A 69 7.36 13.42 -24.08
C GLY A 69 5.85 13.59 -23.99
N TYR A 70 5.16 12.78 -23.13
CA TYR A 70 3.71 12.82 -23.03
C TYR A 70 3.17 14.14 -22.45
N MET A 71 3.90 14.74 -21.50
CA MET A 71 3.49 15.95 -20.78
C MET A 71 4.27 17.20 -21.22
N GLU A 72 5.07 17.13 -22.29
CA GLU A 72 5.99 18.21 -22.69
C GLU A 72 5.27 19.55 -22.93
N GLU A 73 4.06 19.52 -23.49
CA GLU A 73 3.28 20.71 -23.81
C GLU A 73 2.26 21.10 -22.70
N ASP A 74 2.16 20.33 -21.60
CA ASP A 74 1.18 20.59 -20.54
C ASP A 74 1.75 21.53 -19.46
N GLU A 75 1.00 22.57 -19.10
CA GLU A 75 1.37 23.51 -18.03
C GLU A 75 1.55 22.84 -16.67
N GLY A 76 0.94 21.65 -16.48
CA GLY A 76 1.03 20.83 -15.26
C GLY A 76 2.24 19.91 -15.19
N TYR A 77 3.21 19.98 -16.11
CA TYR A 77 4.35 19.08 -16.23
C TYR A 77 5.02 18.77 -14.88
N ASN A 78 5.49 19.78 -14.18
CA ASN A 78 6.19 19.61 -12.89
C ASN A 78 5.29 18.99 -11.83
N ARG A 79 4.00 19.35 -11.79
CA ARG A 79 3.01 18.81 -10.85
C ARG A 79 2.77 17.32 -11.11
N PHE A 80 2.69 16.90 -12.37
CA PHE A 80 2.51 15.51 -12.74
C PHE A 80 3.70 14.65 -12.30
N PHE A 81 4.92 15.11 -12.54
CA PHE A 81 6.14 14.42 -12.09
C PHE A 81 6.23 14.31 -10.57
N ALA A 82 5.83 15.36 -9.84
CA ALA A 82 5.75 15.30 -8.37
C ALA A 82 4.76 14.22 -7.90
N TYR A 83 3.60 14.12 -8.54
CA TYR A 83 2.60 13.10 -8.18
C TYR A 83 3.08 11.69 -8.49
N ILE A 84 3.69 11.42 -9.64
CA ILE A 84 4.23 10.08 -9.94
C ILE A 84 5.36 9.71 -8.98
N SER A 85 6.22 10.66 -8.64
CA SER A 85 7.29 10.43 -7.67
C SER A 85 6.74 10.14 -6.27
N LEU A 86 5.71 10.88 -5.84
CA LEU A 86 5.02 10.63 -4.58
C LEU A 86 4.29 9.27 -4.58
N PHE A 87 3.72 8.87 -5.72
CA PHE A 87 3.13 7.53 -5.88
C PHE A 87 4.17 6.43 -5.67
N THR A 88 5.33 6.57 -6.30
CA THR A 88 6.43 5.61 -6.16
C THR A 88 6.91 5.51 -4.71
N PHE A 89 7.07 6.64 -4.04
CA PHE A 89 7.42 6.68 -2.62
C PHE A 89 6.38 5.97 -1.75
N SER A 90 5.09 6.27 -1.96
CA SER A 90 3.98 5.66 -1.20
C SER A 90 3.91 4.15 -1.40
N MET A 91 4.12 3.67 -2.64
CA MET A 91 4.19 2.25 -2.95
C MET A 91 5.38 1.56 -2.28
N LEU A 92 6.55 2.17 -2.27
CA LEU A 92 7.71 1.60 -1.59
C LEU A 92 7.52 1.55 -0.07
N MET A 93 6.93 2.58 0.55
CA MET A 93 6.59 2.57 1.97
C MET A 93 5.61 1.46 2.33
N LEU A 94 4.63 1.20 1.45
CA LEU A 94 3.68 0.11 1.62
C LEU A 94 4.36 -1.26 1.50
N VAL A 95 5.16 -1.46 0.44
CA VAL A 95 5.79 -2.74 0.12
C VAL A 95 6.83 -3.14 1.15
N MET A 96 7.60 -2.18 1.68
CA MET A 96 8.66 -2.43 2.67
C MET A 96 8.16 -2.44 4.13
N SER A 97 6.85 -2.27 4.37
CA SER A 97 6.32 -2.21 5.74
C SER A 97 6.58 -3.51 6.52
N ASN A 98 6.94 -3.39 7.80
CA ASN A 98 7.08 -4.52 8.74
C ASN A 98 5.92 -4.61 9.75
N ASN A 99 4.95 -3.71 9.64
CA ASN A 99 3.80 -3.64 10.53
C ASN A 99 2.55 -3.15 9.80
N LEU A 100 1.38 -3.48 10.36
CA LEU A 100 0.08 -3.16 9.77
C LEU A 100 -0.23 -1.66 9.73
N LEU A 101 0.30 -0.87 10.67
CA LEU A 101 0.05 0.55 10.69
C LEU A 101 0.76 1.26 9.54
N GLN A 102 2.04 0.93 9.32
CA GLN A 102 2.82 1.47 8.20
C GLN A 102 2.23 1.01 6.86
N LEU A 103 1.80 -0.26 6.77
CA LEU A 103 1.07 -0.77 5.61
C LEU A 103 -0.16 0.09 5.31
N PHE A 104 -0.96 0.39 6.33
CA PHE A 104 -2.16 1.21 6.18
C PHE A 104 -1.83 2.64 5.75
N PHE A 105 -0.81 3.28 6.34
CA PHE A 105 -0.35 4.60 5.89
C PHE A 105 0.10 4.61 4.43
N GLY A 106 0.86 3.60 4.02
CA GLY A 106 1.25 3.46 2.61
C GLY A 106 0.05 3.27 1.70
N TRP A 107 -0.93 2.46 2.11
CA TRP A 107 -2.18 2.23 1.40
C TRP A 107 -2.99 3.52 1.22
N GLU A 108 -3.18 4.28 2.27
CA GLU A 108 -3.85 5.57 2.25
C GLU A 108 -3.12 6.60 1.37
N ALA A 109 -1.79 6.64 1.44
CA ALA A 109 -0.98 7.53 0.62
C ALA A 109 -1.10 7.20 -0.87
N VAL A 110 -1.10 5.91 -1.25
CA VAL A 110 -1.35 5.46 -2.64
C VAL A 110 -2.75 5.87 -3.09
N GLY A 111 -3.76 5.71 -2.23
CA GLY A 111 -5.14 6.16 -2.49
C GLY A 111 -5.23 7.66 -2.72
N LEU A 112 -4.57 8.46 -1.89
CA LEU A 112 -4.51 9.91 -2.02
C LEU A 112 -3.83 10.34 -3.33
N VAL A 113 -2.69 9.76 -3.66
CA VAL A 113 -1.97 10.11 -4.89
C VAL A 113 -2.74 9.68 -6.13
N SER A 114 -3.43 8.53 -6.08
CA SER A 114 -4.34 8.10 -7.15
C SER A 114 -5.46 9.13 -7.36
N TYR A 115 -6.05 9.65 -6.28
CA TYR A 115 -7.01 10.74 -6.34
C TYR A 115 -6.42 11.97 -7.04
N LEU A 116 -5.20 12.40 -6.68
CA LEU A 116 -4.53 13.55 -7.29
C LEU A 116 -4.22 13.34 -8.79
N LEU A 117 -3.88 12.12 -9.19
CA LEU A 117 -3.60 11.78 -10.59
C LEU A 117 -4.88 11.68 -11.43
N ILE A 118 -5.96 11.07 -10.92
CA ILE A 118 -7.25 10.99 -11.63
C ILE A 118 -7.83 12.39 -11.82
N GLY A 119 -7.73 13.25 -10.81
CA GLY A 119 -8.18 14.62 -10.83
C GLY A 119 -7.17 15.61 -11.43
N PHE A 120 -6.13 15.15 -12.13
CA PHE A 120 -5.07 16.01 -12.64
C PHE A 120 -5.59 17.15 -13.53
N TRP A 121 -6.46 16.81 -14.48
CA TRP A 121 -7.16 17.80 -15.31
C TRP A 121 -8.48 18.23 -14.67
N PHE A 122 -8.40 18.95 -13.55
CA PHE A 122 -9.55 19.40 -12.75
C PHE A 122 -10.52 20.34 -13.49
N ASN A 123 -10.15 20.82 -14.69
CA ASN A 123 -11.03 21.62 -15.56
C ASN A 123 -12.04 20.76 -16.33
N LYS A 124 -11.86 19.43 -16.37
CA LYS A 124 -12.77 18.52 -17.09
C LYS A 124 -13.81 17.92 -16.12
N PRO A 125 -15.14 18.15 -16.37
CA PRO A 125 -16.20 17.61 -15.49
C PRO A 125 -16.15 16.09 -15.33
N THR A 126 -15.76 15.38 -16.39
CA THR A 126 -15.60 13.92 -16.36
C THR A 126 -14.49 13.47 -15.42
N ALA A 127 -13.36 14.19 -15.39
CA ALA A 127 -12.26 13.90 -14.49
C ALA A 127 -12.64 14.19 -13.01
N ILE A 128 -13.37 15.26 -12.75
CA ILE A 128 -13.88 15.60 -11.40
C ILE A 128 -14.81 14.50 -10.90
N PHE A 129 -15.74 14.03 -11.73
CA PHE A 129 -16.67 12.98 -11.33
C PHE A 129 -15.96 11.64 -11.09
N ALA A 130 -15.06 11.24 -11.98
CA ALA A 130 -14.25 10.03 -11.82
C ALA A 130 -13.39 10.07 -10.54
N ASN A 131 -12.79 11.23 -10.27
CA ASN A 131 -11.99 11.47 -9.09
C ASN A 131 -12.78 11.35 -7.79
N MET A 132 -13.96 11.97 -7.72
CA MET A 132 -14.86 11.87 -6.57
C MET A 132 -15.33 10.43 -6.35
N LYS A 133 -15.72 9.72 -7.44
CA LYS A 133 -16.10 8.31 -7.38
C LYS A 133 -14.96 7.45 -6.83
N ALA A 134 -13.74 7.60 -7.35
CA ALA A 134 -12.58 6.83 -6.91
C ALA A 134 -12.29 7.07 -5.43
N PHE A 135 -12.34 8.32 -4.96
CA PHE A 135 -12.09 8.66 -3.57
C PHE A 135 -13.13 8.02 -2.63
N LEU A 136 -14.43 8.17 -2.92
CA LEU A 136 -15.51 7.63 -2.07
C LEU A 136 -15.47 6.11 -1.98
N VAL A 137 -15.24 5.44 -3.11
CA VAL A 137 -15.17 3.99 -3.17
C VAL A 137 -13.97 3.46 -2.39
N ASN A 138 -12.80 4.09 -2.52
CA ASN A 138 -11.62 3.70 -1.73
C ASN A 138 -11.89 3.84 -0.22
N ARG A 139 -12.54 4.92 0.22
CA ARG A 139 -12.85 5.13 1.65
C ARG A 139 -13.76 4.04 2.24
N VAL A 140 -14.70 3.52 1.46
CA VAL A 140 -15.53 2.39 1.90
C VAL A 140 -14.68 1.13 2.12
N GLY A 141 -13.71 0.86 1.24
CA GLY A 141 -12.76 -0.23 1.41
C GLY A 141 -11.85 -0.05 2.62
N ASP A 142 -11.32 1.15 2.79
CA ASP A 142 -10.41 1.50 3.90
C ASP A 142 -11.06 1.30 5.26
N PHE A 143 -12.38 1.51 5.37
CA PHE A 143 -13.12 1.21 6.59
C PHE A 143 -13.05 -0.28 6.96
N GLY A 144 -13.24 -1.18 6.00
CA GLY A 144 -13.05 -2.62 6.23
C GLY A 144 -11.61 -2.95 6.66
N PHE A 145 -10.64 -2.34 5.99
CA PHE A 145 -9.22 -2.56 6.29
C PHE A 145 -8.85 -2.13 7.72
N ILE A 146 -9.31 -0.95 8.15
CA ILE A 146 -9.10 -0.42 9.51
C ILE A 146 -9.75 -1.32 10.57
N LEU A 147 -10.96 -1.85 10.31
CA LEU A 147 -11.61 -2.78 11.22
C LEU A 147 -10.79 -4.05 11.41
N GLY A 148 -10.26 -4.61 10.34
CA GLY A 148 -9.37 -5.77 10.39
C GLY A 148 -8.11 -5.51 11.23
N ILE A 149 -7.46 -4.38 11.03
CA ILE A 149 -6.29 -3.95 11.82
C ILE A 149 -6.68 -3.74 13.29
N GLY A 150 -7.81 -3.09 13.54
CA GLY A 150 -8.32 -2.85 14.89
C GLY A 150 -8.61 -4.14 15.65
N LEU A 151 -9.19 -5.15 15.00
CA LEU A 151 -9.39 -6.47 15.59
C LEU A 151 -8.05 -7.14 15.92
N ILE A 152 -7.08 -7.11 15.02
CA ILE A 152 -5.74 -7.64 15.30
C ILE A 152 -5.13 -6.95 16.52
N ALA A 153 -5.12 -5.62 16.54
CA ALA A 153 -4.56 -4.84 17.65
C ALA A 153 -5.25 -5.14 18.98
N ALA A 154 -6.60 -5.27 18.97
CA ALA A 154 -7.38 -5.55 20.18
C ALA A 154 -7.09 -6.93 20.79
N TYR A 155 -6.86 -7.95 19.97
CA TYR A 155 -6.64 -9.31 20.44
C TYR A 155 -5.17 -9.72 20.59
N THR A 156 -4.25 -9.09 19.86
CA THR A 156 -2.81 -9.40 19.94
C THR A 156 -2.03 -8.40 20.76
N GLY A 157 -2.52 -7.16 20.89
CA GLY A 157 -1.80 -6.05 21.53
C GLY A 157 -0.59 -5.54 20.73
N THR A 158 -0.47 -5.94 19.45
CA THR A 158 0.66 -5.56 18.59
C THR A 158 0.22 -5.36 17.14
N LEU A 159 1.02 -4.60 16.38
CA LEU A 159 0.82 -4.38 14.94
C LEU A 159 1.99 -4.93 14.11
N ASN A 160 3.05 -5.43 14.76
CA ASN A 160 4.21 -6.00 14.08
C ASN A 160 3.89 -7.39 13.52
N TYR A 161 4.25 -7.64 12.26
CA TYR A 161 3.95 -8.91 11.59
C TYR A 161 4.53 -10.13 12.31
N GLY A 162 5.79 -10.05 12.76
CA GLY A 162 6.44 -11.17 13.44
C GLY A 162 5.71 -11.57 14.73
N GLU A 163 5.29 -10.59 15.51
CA GLU A 163 4.56 -10.82 16.75
C GLU A 163 3.12 -11.33 16.52
N ILE A 164 2.45 -10.82 15.48
CA ILE A 164 1.11 -11.27 15.08
C ILE A 164 1.17 -12.73 14.64
N PHE A 165 2.13 -13.10 13.80
CA PHE A 165 2.27 -14.46 13.32
C PHE A 165 2.65 -15.44 14.44
N ALA A 166 3.43 -15.03 15.41
CA ALA A 166 3.72 -15.84 16.59
C ALA A 166 2.45 -16.15 17.41
N LYS A 167 1.46 -15.26 17.41
CA LYS A 167 0.16 -15.42 18.09
C LYS A 167 -0.95 -15.99 17.19
N ALA A 168 -0.64 -16.35 15.96
CA ALA A 168 -1.66 -16.81 14.99
C ALA A 168 -2.41 -18.07 15.45
N GLY A 169 -1.74 -18.99 16.15
CA GLY A 169 -2.37 -20.18 16.74
C GLY A 169 -3.43 -19.83 17.77
N ASP A 170 -3.15 -18.90 18.64
CA ASP A 170 -4.07 -18.43 19.69
C ASP A 170 -5.29 -17.72 19.07
N LEU A 171 -5.06 -16.88 18.05
CA LEU A 171 -6.13 -16.21 17.31
C LEU A 171 -7.05 -17.21 16.59
N GLY A 172 -6.48 -18.30 16.06
CA GLY A 172 -7.23 -19.35 15.38
C GLY A 172 -8.16 -20.14 16.29
N ALA A 173 -7.86 -20.19 17.59
CA ALA A 173 -8.70 -20.86 18.59
C ALA A 173 -9.87 -19.99 19.09
N LEU A 174 -9.86 -18.67 18.80
CA LEU A 174 -10.87 -17.74 19.26
C LEU A 174 -12.04 -17.62 18.29
N SER A 175 -13.26 -17.52 18.83
CA SER A 175 -14.46 -17.19 18.08
C SER A 175 -14.77 -15.69 18.20
N PHE A 176 -15.31 -15.10 17.13
CA PHE A 176 -15.75 -13.70 17.17
C PHE A 176 -16.98 -13.58 18.10
N PRO A 177 -17.01 -12.61 19.02
CA PRO A 177 -18.07 -12.44 20.00
C PRO A 177 -19.47 -12.42 19.37
N GLY A 178 -20.38 -13.24 19.88
CA GLY A 178 -21.76 -13.33 19.40
C GLY A 178 -21.97 -14.15 18.12
N THR A 179 -20.93 -14.82 17.61
CA THR A 179 -21.05 -15.68 16.42
C THR A 179 -20.26 -16.98 16.59
N SER A 180 -20.52 -17.96 15.71
CA SER A 180 -19.73 -19.19 15.60
C SER A 180 -18.52 -19.07 14.68
N TRP A 181 -18.23 -17.90 14.14
CA TRP A 181 -17.15 -17.69 13.20
C TRP A 181 -15.81 -17.54 13.94
N MET A 182 -14.78 -18.14 13.38
CA MET A 182 -13.42 -17.93 13.89
C MET A 182 -13.02 -16.47 13.74
N LEU A 183 -12.37 -15.93 14.77
CA LEU A 183 -11.90 -14.54 14.78
C LEU A 183 -10.99 -14.23 13.58
N VAL A 184 -10.08 -15.15 13.26
CA VAL A 184 -9.17 -15.00 12.10
C VAL A 184 -9.96 -14.88 10.80
N THR A 185 -11.05 -15.62 10.63
CA THR A 185 -11.89 -15.52 9.42
C THR A 185 -12.49 -14.13 9.29
N VAL A 186 -13.01 -13.56 10.37
CA VAL A 186 -13.58 -12.20 10.36
C VAL A 186 -12.50 -11.16 10.04
N ILE A 187 -11.33 -11.27 10.67
CA ILE A 187 -10.19 -10.39 10.38
C ILE A 187 -9.81 -10.45 8.90
N CYS A 188 -9.64 -11.66 8.34
CA CYS A 188 -9.29 -11.84 6.93
C CYS A 188 -10.34 -11.27 5.98
N ILE A 189 -11.63 -11.45 6.28
CA ILE A 189 -12.72 -10.86 5.49
C ILE A 189 -12.64 -9.33 5.54
N CYS A 190 -12.44 -8.74 6.70
CA CYS A 190 -12.31 -7.27 6.84
C CYS A 190 -11.12 -6.73 6.03
N LEU A 191 -9.96 -7.35 6.13
CA LEU A 191 -8.78 -6.96 5.35
C LEU A 191 -9.00 -7.15 3.84
N PHE A 192 -9.66 -8.26 3.46
CA PHE A 192 -9.96 -8.56 2.06
C PHE A 192 -10.96 -7.58 1.45
N ILE A 193 -11.94 -7.10 2.21
CA ILE A 193 -12.87 -6.05 1.76
C ILE A 193 -12.07 -4.83 1.32
N GLY A 194 -11.09 -4.37 2.11
CA GLY A 194 -10.22 -3.26 1.73
C GLY A 194 -9.51 -3.47 0.40
N ALA A 195 -8.90 -4.64 0.22
CA ALA A 195 -8.17 -4.96 -1.01
C ALA A 195 -9.11 -5.12 -2.23
N THR A 196 -10.29 -5.69 -2.03
CA THR A 196 -11.22 -6.02 -3.14
C THR A 196 -11.91 -4.79 -3.72
N VAL A 197 -12.23 -3.80 -2.91
CA VAL A 197 -12.98 -2.61 -3.34
C VAL A 197 -12.23 -1.85 -4.45
N SER A 198 -10.93 -1.68 -4.32
CA SER A 198 -10.12 -0.99 -5.34
C SER A 198 -10.10 -1.73 -6.68
N TYR A 199 -10.14 -3.06 -6.66
CA TYR A 199 -10.14 -3.87 -7.87
C TYR A 199 -11.51 -3.92 -8.55
N THR A 200 -12.57 -4.23 -7.80
CA THR A 200 -13.91 -4.49 -8.36
C THR A 200 -14.61 -3.21 -8.82
N HIS A 201 -14.48 -2.12 -8.08
CA HIS A 201 -15.21 -0.88 -8.35
C HIS A 201 -14.45 0.14 -9.19
N LEU A 202 -13.13 0.07 -9.25
CA LEU A 202 -12.32 1.00 -10.04
C LEU A 202 -11.78 0.37 -11.33
N ARG A 203 -11.19 -0.83 -11.26
CA ARG A 203 -10.52 -1.44 -12.40
C ARG A 203 -11.41 -2.32 -13.26
N ALA A 204 -12.32 -3.10 -12.66
CA ALA A 204 -13.17 -4.02 -13.42
C ALA A 204 -14.15 -3.32 -14.38
N HIS A 205 -14.57 -2.10 -14.04
CA HIS A 205 -15.45 -1.29 -14.90
C HIS A 205 -14.72 -0.58 -16.05
N GLU A 206 -13.42 -0.36 -15.92
CA GLU A 206 -12.62 0.27 -16.99
C GLU A 206 -12.38 -0.69 -18.17
N THR A 207 -12.20 -1.99 -17.91
CA THR A 207 -11.98 -2.99 -18.95
C THR A 207 -13.24 -3.34 -19.75
N GLY A 208 -14.43 -3.12 -19.20
CA GLY A 208 -15.71 -3.38 -19.91
C GLY A 208 -16.17 -2.24 -20.82
N ARG A 209 -15.57 -1.06 -20.75
CA ARG A 209 -15.99 0.14 -21.49
C ARG A 209 -15.17 0.42 -22.74
N ASN A 210 -14.04 -0.26 -22.90
CA ASN A 210 -13.12 -0.13 -24.05
C ASN A 210 -13.17 -1.33 -25.00
N LEU A 211 -14.18 -2.18 -24.88
CA LEU A 211 -14.57 -3.21 -25.84
C LEU A 211 -15.87 -2.79 -26.51
#